data_75097e239df271108d19f823357b85d3
#
_entry.id   75097e239df271108d19f823357b85d3
#
_cell.length_a   1.000
_cell.length_b   1.000
_cell.length_c   1.000
_cell.angle_alpha   90.00
_cell.angle_beta   90.00
_cell.angle_gamma   90.00
#
_symmetry.space_group_name_H-M   'P 1'
#
loop_
_entity.id
_entity.type
_entity.pdbx_description
1 polymer ?
#
loop_
_entity_poly.entity_id
_entity_poly.type
_entity_poly.pdbx_seq_one_letter_code
_entity_poly.pdbx_strand_id
1 'polypeptide(L)'
;MGLGGVLEDWRRDPSRTLRLEQDYARSLPFSLRPYGHWLSHAREFGELKVGLWTVPGSPSVALVSWKAFPGMGTRVSHLFVDSPAPSPTLLSDILAVLSEREGPVFALTDLLAGLSPEEVRPLLQEMGYVHFEHVDTVFPSGKPLPPVPTTGHWSFRSIAPSDEAVLVEISCRAYAGYEEQLMWPTLDLRRDLMDYVRDSLSGGEEKLILGASLLAFAGEVPVGYILSSLPSNGNPYVASVQVDPAFQGQGVGRALLLQVLSELRALYPAQDVGLTYVRQNVRGRALYDSVGFEPLPAEQRRTVGSWLSRKALVSLPQSSVKPGWGENGE
;
A
#
# COMPACT_ATOMS: atom_id res chain seq x y z
N MET A 1 -8.61 32.72 -5.38
CA MET A 1 -10.07 32.63 -5.19
C MET A 1 -10.48 31.26 -5.66
N GLY A 2 -10.99 30.41 -4.76
CA GLY A 2 -11.43 29.06 -5.10
C GLY A 2 -12.62 29.10 -6.07
N LEU A 3 -12.78 28.05 -6.86
CA LEU A 3 -13.82 27.96 -7.91
C LEU A 3 -15.26 27.87 -7.36
N GLY A 4 -15.46 27.97 -6.03
CA GLY A 4 -16.78 27.93 -5.40
C GLY A 4 -17.56 26.63 -5.67
N GLY A 5 -16.85 25.51 -5.80
CA GLY A 5 -17.46 24.22 -6.08
C GLY A 5 -18.21 23.63 -4.88
N VAL A 6 -19.14 22.73 -5.16
CA VAL A 6 -19.99 22.06 -4.18
C VAL A 6 -19.76 20.55 -4.24
N LEU A 7 -19.52 19.92 -3.08
CA LEU A 7 -19.45 18.48 -2.95
C LEU A 7 -20.81 17.94 -2.51
N GLU A 8 -21.44 17.17 -3.38
CA GLU A 8 -22.78 16.58 -3.16
C GLU A 8 -22.70 15.06 -2.97
N ASP A 9 -23.67 14.51 -2.24
CA ASP A 9 -23.81 13.05 -2.10
C ASP A 9 -24.08 12.42 -3.48
N TRP A 10 -23.33 11.38 -3.82
CA TRP A 10 -23.44 10.64 -5.09
C TRP A 10 -24.87 10.12 -5.39
N ARG A 11 -25.67 9.89 -4.33
CA ARG A 11 -27.03 9.38 -4.43
C ARG A 11 -28.00 10.38 -5.08
N ARG A 12 -27.61 11.65 -5.19
CA ARG A 12 -28.42 12.69 -5.86
C ARG A 12 -28.45 12.50 -7.38
N ASP A 13 -27.38 11.94 -7.97
CA ASP A 13 -27.32 11.60 -9.40
C ASP A 13 -26.57 10.27 -9.60
N PRO A 14 -27.24 9.13 -9.30
CA PRO A 14 -26.62 7.81 -9.39
C PRO A 14 -26.20 7.45 -10.80
N SER A 15 -26.95 7.91 -11.82
CA SER A 15 -26.64 7.58 -13.21
C SER A 15 -25.39 8.28 -13.72
N ARG A 16 -25.20 9.55 -13.33
CA ARG A 16 -23.98 10.30 -13.63
C ARG A 16 -22.79 9.72 -12.90
N THR A 17 -22.97 9.40 -11.62
CA THR A 17 -21.93 8.80 -10.79
C THR A 17 -21.44 7.48 -11.36
N LEU A 18 -22.35 6.60 -11.79
CA LEU A 18 -21.98 5.30 -12.39
C LEU A 18 -21.22 5.48 -13.71
N ARG A 19 -21.59 6.45 -14.54
CA ARG A 19 -20.85 6.75 -15.78
C ARG A 19 -19.44 7.24 -15.47
N LEU A 20 -19.29 8.15 -14.51
CA LEU A 20 -17.97 8.66 -14.10
C LEU A 20 -17.08 7.55 -13.52
N GLU A 21 -17.64 6.61 -12.75
CA GLU A 21 -16.90 5.44 -12.27
C GLU A 21 -16.41 4.56 -13.43
N GLN A 22 -17.25 4.32 -14.43
CA GLN A 22 -16.86 3.56 -15.62
C GLN A 22 -15.78 4.27 -16.44
N ASP A 23 -15.88 5.59 -16.58
CA ASP A 23 -14.87 6.41 -17.27
C ASP A 23 -13.55 6.41 -16.50
N TYR A 24 -13.63 6.53 -15.18
CA TYR A 24 -12.48 6.39 -14.30
C TYR A 24 -11.79 5.03 -14.47
N ALA A 25 -12.52 3.92 -14.35
CA ALA A 25 -11.97 2.58 -14.51
C ALA A 25 -11.30 2.39 -15.88
N ARG A 26 -11.87 2.99 -16.94
CA ARG A 26 -11.27 2.98 -18.29
C ARG A 26 -10.01 3.82 -18.40
N SER A 27 -9.90 4.91 -17.63
CA SER A 27 -8.73 5.79 -17.63
C SER A 27 -7.51 5.18 -16.93
N LEU A 28 -7.73 4.20 -16.05
CA LEU A 28 -6.65 3.54 -15.33
C LEU A 28 -5.85 2.59 -16.24
N PRO A 29 -4.54 2.42 -16.00
CA PRO A 29 -3.76 1.33 -16.59
C PRO A 29 -4.48 -0.01 -16.41
N PHE A 30 -4.35 -0.91 -17.38
CA PHE A 30 -5.08 -2.19 -17.38
C PHE A 30 -4.92 -2.96 -16.06
N SER A 31 -3.71 -2.99 -15.51
CA SER A 31 -3.35 -3.65 -14.26
C SER A 31 -4.01 -3.03 -13.02
N LEU A 32 -4.43 -1.76 -13.08
CA LEU A 32 -5.06 -1.04 -11.97
C LEU A 32 -6.59 -0.90 -12.13
N ARG A 33 -7.17 -1.37 -13.24
CA ARG A 33 -8.62 -1.27 -13.49
C ARG A 33 -9.50 -1.91 -12.41
N PRO A 34 -9.11 -3.02 -11.75
CA PRO A 34 -9.90 -3.55 -10.63
C PRO A 34 -10.15 -2.53 -9.51
N TYR A 35 -9.21 -1.61 -9.27
CA TYR A 35 -9.37 -0.53 -8.29
C TYR A 35 -10.36 0.55 -8.71
N GLY A 36 -10.85 0.54 -9.95
CA GLY A 36 -11.81 1.53 -10.45
C GLY A 36 -13.27 1.26 -10.08
N HIS A 37 -13.59 0.12 -9.47
CA HIS A 37 -14.98 -0.29 -9.14
C HIS A 37 -15.33 -0.09 -7.66
N TRP A 38 -15.20 1.10 -7.17
CA TRP A 38 -15.28 1.45 -5.75
C TRP A 38 -16.67 1.84 -5.23
N LEU A 39 -17.63 2.16 -6.11
CA LEU A 39 -19.02 2.37 -5.68
C LEU A 39 -19.67 1.08 -5.16
N SER A 40 -19.29 -0.07 -5.73
CA SER A 40 -19.72 -1.37 -5.20
C SER A 40 -19.16 -1.58 -3.79
N HIS A 41 -17.89 -1.30 -3.57
CA HIS A 41 -17.27 -1.35 -2.23
C HIS A 41 -17.91 -0.37 -1.25
N ALA A 42 -18.20 0.87 -1.67
CA ALA A 42 -18.90 1.84 -0.83
C ALA A 42 -20.30 1.39 -0.41
N ARG A 43 -20.99 0.64 -1.31
CA ARG A 43 -22.32 0.08 -1.01
C ARG A 43 -22.24 -1.12 -0.06
N GLU A 44 -21.21 -1.95 -0.23
CA GLU A 44 -21.05 -3.20 0.51
C GLU A 44 -20.54 -2.97 1.93
N PHE A 45 -19.56 -2.10 2.09
CA PHE A 45 -18.87 -1.91 3.37
C PHE A 45 -19.27 -0.66 4.16
N GLY A 46 -20.03 0.28 3.56
CA GLY A 46 -20.63 1.43 4.25
C GLY A 46 -19.66 2.47 4.85
N GLU A 47 -18.37 2.18 4.88
CA GLU A 47 -17.34 3.01 5.51
C GLU A 47 -16.77 4.07 4.56
N LEU A 48 -16.88 3.84 3.25
CA LEU A 48 -16.39 4.74 2.22
C LEU A 48 -17.48 5.72 1.83
N LYS A 49 -17.23 7.01 2.02
CA LYS A 49 -18.08 8.09 1.52
C LYS A 49 -17.73 8.38 0.06
N VAL A 50 -18.74 8.73 -0.73
CA VAL A 50 -18.59 9.11 -2.13
C VAL A 50 -19.34 10.39 -2.40
N GLY A 51 -18.73 11.31 -3.14
CA GLY A 51 -19.32 12.58 -3.52
C GLY A 51 -18.99 13.01 -4.93
N LEU A 52 -19.92 13.79 -5.49
CA LEU A 52 -19.74 14.52 -6.74
C LEU A 52 -19.35 15.96 -6.43
N TRP A 53 -18.19 16.36 -6.93
CA TRP A 53 -17.79 17.76 -6.94
C TRP A 53 -18.28 18.42 -8.23
N THR A 54 -18.98 19.53 -8.09
CA THR A 54 -19.45 20.34 -9.23
C THR A 54 -19.12 21.79 -9.00
N VAL A 55 -18.81 22.51 -10.08
CA VAL A 55 -18.61 23.96 -10.06
C VAL A 55 -19.79 24.60 -10.79
N PRO A 56 -20.57 25.48 -10.15
CA PRO A 56 -21.68 26.15 -10.80
C PRO A 56 -21.26 26.86 -12.10
N GLY A 57 -21.98 26.60 -13.20
CA GLY A 57 -21.68 27.17 -14.52
C GLY A 57 -20.47 26.56 -15.23
N SER A 58 -19.79 25.57 -14.67
CA SER A 58 -18.71 24.83 -15.31
C SER A 58 -19.17 23.44 -15.74
N PRO A 59 -18.70 22.92 -16.89
CA PRO A 59 -18.91 21.53 -17.26
C PRO A 59 -18.05 20.55 -16.43
N SER A 60 -17.07 21.07 -15.69
CA SER A 60 -16.13 20.24 -14.91
C SER A 60 -16.84 19.58 -13.74
N VAL A 61 -16.55 18.31 -13.55
CA VAL A 61 -17.04 17.51 -12.42
C VAL A 61 -15.92 16.62 -11.92
N ALA A 62 -15.93 16.34 -10.62
CA ALA A 62 -15.05 15.29 -10.09
C ALA A 62 -15.84 14.31 -9.24
N LEU A 63 -15.43 13.06 -9.29
CA LEU A 63 -15.90 11.98 -8.45
C LEU A 63 -14.82 11.70 -7.40
N VAL A 64 -15.21 11.75 -6.14
CA VAL A 64 -14.28 11.61 -5.00
C VAL A 64 -14.80 10.57 -4.04
N SER A 65 -13.92 9.69 -3.55
CA SER A 65 -14.22 8.83 -2.43
C SER A 65 -13.26 9.03 -1.28
N TRP A 66 -13.78 8.96 -0.06
CA TRP A 66 -12.97 9.17 1.13
C TRP A 66 -13.50 8.42 2.34
N LYS A 67 -12.63 8.23 3.33
CA LYS A 67 -12.95 7.72 4.66
C LYS A 67 -12.50 8.75 5.70
N ALA A 68 -13.38 9.06 6.65
CA ALA A 68 -13.05 9.92 7.78
C ALA A 68 -12.54 9.08 8.97
N PHE A 69 -11.51 9.57 9.64
CA PHE A 69 -10.89 8.96 10.81
C PHE A 69 -11.00 9.92 12.00
N PRO A 70 -11.78 9.59 13.04
CA PRO A 70 -11.96 10.45 14.20
C PRO A 70 -10.64 10.87 14.83
N GLY A 71 -10.44 12.18 15.03
CA GLY A 71 -9.24 12.74 15.64
C GLY A 71 -8.01 12.87 14.74
N MET A 72 -8.03 12.28 13.52
CA MET A 72 -6.91 12.39 12.57
C MET A 72 -7.29 13.18 11.31
N GLY A 73 -8.49 12.99 10.79
CA GLY A 73 -8.95 13.64 9.57
C GLY A 73 -9.42 12.66 8.51
N THR A 74 -9.13 12.95 7.25
CA THR A 74 -9.71 12.28 6.09
C THR A 74 -8.63 11.65 5.22
N ARG A 75 -8.89 10.42 4.75
CA ARG A 75 -8.13 9.77 3.68
C ARG A 75 -8.96 9.75 2.39
N VAL A 76 -8.41 10.30 1.32
CA VAL A 76 -9.00 10.22 -0.03
C VAL A 76 -8.50 8.95 -0.69
N SER A 77 -9.43 8.07 -1.08
CA SER A 77 -9.11 6.79 -1.70
C SER A 77 -9.04 6.88 -3.22
N HIS A 78 -9.97 7.63 -3.83
CA HIS A 78 -10.03 7.79 -5.29
C HIS A 78 -10.46 9.21 -5.63
N LEU A 79 -9.94 9.72 -6.74
CA LEU A 79 -10.38 10.98 -7.33
C LEU A 79 -10.30 10.87 -8.85
N PHE A 80 -11.39 11.22 -9.51
CA PHE A 80 -11.46 11.32 -10.97
C PHE A 80 -12.00 12.69 -11.35
N VAL A 81 -11.28 13.39 -12.20
CA VAL A 81 -11.70 14.68 -12.75
C VAL A 81 -12.12 14.48 -14.20
N ASP A 82 -13.39 14.72 -14.48
CA ASP A 82 -13.95 14.82 -15.82
C ASP A 82 -14.10 16.32 -16.16
N SER A 83 -13.18 16.81 -16.97
CA SER A 83 -13.13 18.24 -17.35
C SER A 83 -12.53 18.39 -18.73
N PRO A 84 -13.11 19.26 -19.56
CA PRO A 84 -12.52 19.61 -20.86
C PRO A 84 -11.20 20.39 -20.74
N ALA A 85 -10.96 21.00 -19.57
CA ALA A 85 -9.73 21.71 -19.23
C ALA A 85 -9.39 21.42 -17.75
N PRO A 86 -8.85 20.22 -17.47
CA PRO A 86 -8.48 19.86 -16.11
C PRO A 86 -7.40 20.81 -15.59
N SER A 87 -7.58 21.28 -14.34
CA SER A 87 -6.61 22.15 -13.68
C SER A 87 -6.23 21.56 -12.33
N PRO A 88 -4.95 21.59 -11.96
CA PRO A 88 -4.50 21.15 -10.63
C PRO A 88 -5.18 21.93 -9.49
N THR A 89 -5.61 23.19 -9.71
CA THR A 89 -6.33 23.98 -8.71
C THR A 89 -7.65 23.32 -8.28
N LEU A 90 -8.28 22.53 -9.15
CA LEU A 90 -9.48 21.77 -8.82
C LEU A 90 -9.20 20.76 -7.70
N LEU A 91 -8.05 20.11 -7.72
CA LEU A 91 -7.63 19.20 -6.66
C LEU A 91 -7.51 19.95 -5.33
N SER A 92 -6.82 21.09 -5.31
CA SER A 92 -6.67 21.87 -4.08
C SER A 92 -8.02 22.35 -3.51
N ASP A 93 -8.96 22.77 -4.36
CA ASP A 93 -10.30 23.19 -3.95
C ASP A 93 -11.10 22.02 -3.34
N ILE A 94 -11.03 20.83 -3.96
CA ILE A 94 -11.66 19.60 -3.44
C ILE A 94 -11.09 19.25 -2.08
N LEU A 95 -9.77 19.25 -1.93
CA LEU A 95 -9.10 18.91 -0.68
C LEU A 95 -9.41 19.95 0.42
N ALA A 96 -9.53 21.23 0.07
CA ALA A 96 -9.92 22.29 1.01
C ALA A 96 -11.34 22.04 1.54
N VAL A 97 -12.32 21.79 0.67
CA VAL A 97 -13.72 21.53 1.08
C VAL A 97 -13.84 20.23 1.89
N LEU A 98 -13.11 19.19 1.52
CA LEU A 98 -13.06 17.97 2.34
C LEU A 98 -12.48 18.25 3.72
N SER A 99 -11.41 19.05 3.80
CA SER A 99 -10.78 19.42 5.06
C SER A 99 -11.69 20.23 5.98
N GLU A 100 -12.52 21.11 5.42
CA GLU A 100 -13.50 21.89 6.17
C GLU A 100 -14.65 21.02 6.70
N ARG A 101 -15.09 20.03 5.94
CA ARG A 101 -16.27 19.20 6.26
C ARG A 101 -15.97 18.00 7.13
N GLU A 102 -14.84 17.34 6.88
CA GLU A 102 -14.53 16.01 7.40
C GLU A 102 -13.22 15.98 8.22
N GLY A 103 -12.61 17.15 8.40
CA GLY A 103 -11.29 17.29 9.01
C GLY A 103 -10.14 17.18 8.01
N PRO A 104 -8.91 17.53 8.42
CA PRO A 104 -7.77 17.68 7.52
C PRO A 104 -7.55 16.43 6.67
N VAL A 105 -7.30 16.61 5.38
CA VAL A 105 -6.92 15.47 4.52
C VAL A 105 -5.48 15.11 4.84
N PHE A 106 -5.28 13.94 5.45
CA PHE A 106 -3.95 13.49 5.87
C PHE A 106 -3.32 12.51 4.88
N ALA A 107 -4.12 11.83 4.05
CA ALA A 107 -3.63 10.88 3.07
C ALA A 107 -4.48 10.87 1.79
N LEU A 108 -3.83 10.61 0.66
CA LEU A 108 -4.47 10.33 -0.64
C LEU A 108 -3.78 9.13 -1.27
N THR A 109 -4.52 8.31 -2.01
CA THR A 109 -3.88 7.36 -2.94
C THR A 109 -3.43 8.10 -4.20
N ASP A 110 -2.50 7.57 -4.97
CA ASP A 110 -2.11 8.15 -6.25
C ASP A 110 -3.02 7.73 -7.44
N LEU A 111 -4.20 7.20 -7.12
CA LEU A 111 -5.31 6.98 -8.06
C LEU A 111 -6.05 8.31 -8.33
N LEU A 112 -5.32 9.28 -8.85
CA LEU A 112 -5.80 10.61 -9.22
C LEU A 112 -5.88 10.68 -10.74
N ALA A 113 -7.05 10.37 -11.29
CA ALA A 113 -7.24 10.30 -12.74
C ALA A 113 -7.92 11.56 -13.30
N GLY A 114 -7.68 11.85 -14.59
CA GLY A 114 -8.16 13.05 -15.25
C GLY A 114 -7.33 14.31 -14.96
N LEU A 115 -6.22 14.16 -14.21
CA LEU A 115 -5.23 15.22 -13.96
C LEU A 115 -3.85 14.74 -14.43
N SER A 116 -3.01 15.68 -14.90
CA SER A 116 -1.63 15.37 -15.27
C SER A 116 -0.78 15.07 -14.03
N PRO A 117 -0.10 13.90 -13.94
CA PRO A 117 0.80 13.61 -12.83
C PRO A 117 1.92 14.64 -12.66
N GLU A 118 2.40 15.24 -13.79
CA GLU A 118 3.44 16.27 -13.81
C GLU A 118 2.98 17.56 -13.11
N GLU A 119 1.69 17.88 -13.16
CA GLU A 119 1.11 19.04 -12.51
C GLU A 119 0.66 18.76 -11.07
N VAL A 120 0.12 17.55 -10.83
CA VAL A 120 -0.36 17.13 -9.50
C VAL A 120 0.78 16.98 -8.51
N ARG A 121 1.90 16.40 -8.94
CA ARG A 121 3.04 16.14 -8.04
C ARG A 121 3.59 17.41 -7.40
N PRO A 122 3.95 18.48 -8.14
CA PRO A 122 4.42 19.73 -7.54
C PRO A 122 3.39 20.35 -6.60
N LEU A 123 2.11 20.36 -7.00
CA LEU A 123 1.02 20.91 -6.19
C LEU A 123 0.92 20.21 -4.83
N LEU A 124 0.87 18.87 -4.81
CA LEU A 124 0.78 18.12 -3.56
C LEU A 124 2.01 18.33 -2.69
N GLN A 125 3.21 18.42 -3.29
CA GLN A 125 4.44 18.73 -2.56
C GLN A 125 4.40 20.13 -1.94
N GLU A 126 3.92 21.15 -2.67
CA GLU A 126 3.71 22.51 -2.16
C GLU A 126 2.67 22.54 -1.03
N MET A 127 1.62 21.73 -1.12
CA MET A 127 0.63 21.55 -0.06
C MET A 127 1.17 20.77 1.15
N GLY A 128 2.42 20.31 1.10
CA GLY A 128 3.09 19.62 2.21
C GLY A 128 2.82 18.11 2.26
N TYR A 129 2.46 17.48 1.14
CA TYR A 129 2.37 16.03 1.05
C TYR A 129 3.70 15.41 0.59
N VAL A 130 3.95 14.20 1.06
CA VAL A 130 5.07 13.35 0.64
C VAL A 130 4.52 12.14 -0.10
N HIS A 131 5.12 11.79 -1.23
CA HIS A 131 4.72 10.64 -2.02
C HIS A 131 5.40 9.37 -1.54
N PHE A 132 4.62 8.34 -1.23
CA PHE A 132 5.06 6.98 -0.93
C PHE A 132 4.79 6.11 -2.14
N GLU A 133 5.81 5.90 -2.94
CA GLU A 133 5.72 5.10 -4.15
C GLU A 133 5.89 3.62 -3.83
N HIS A 134 4.94 2.80 -4.27
CA HIS A 134 5.09 1.35 -4.27
C HIS A 134 5.87 0.90 -5.50
N VAL A 135 6.87 0.07 -5.29
CA VAL A 135 7.70 -0.51 -6.35
C VAL A 135 7.43 -1.99 -6.43
N ASP A 136 6.76 -2.39 -7.51
CA ASP A 136 6.56 -3.80 -7.84
C ASP A 136 7.83 -4.38 -8.41
N THR A 137 8.25 -5.52 -7.90
CA THR A 137 9.46 -6.21 -8.33
C THR A 137 9.22 -7.68 -8.55
N VAL A 138 10.10 -8.30 -9.31
CA VAL A 138 10.09 -9.75 -9.54
C VAL A 138 11.47 -10.33 -9.35
N PHE A 139 11.52 -11.58 -8.86
CA PHE A 139 12.67 -12.46 -8.97
C PHE A 139 12.40 -13.41 -10.13
N PRO A 140 13.15 -13.28 -11.27
CA PRO A 140 12.89 -14.08 -12.47
C PRO A 140 13.10 -15.57 -12.23
N SER A 141 12.25 -16.41 -12.77
CA SER A 141 12.30 -17.88 -12.67
C SER A 141 13.62 -18.48 -13.15
N GLY A 142 14.18 -17.90 -14.23
CA GLY A 142 15.47 -18.33 -14.80
C GLY A 142 16.72 -17.84 -14.05
N LYS A 143 16.59 -16.94 -13.08
CA LYS A 143 17.71 -16.34 -12.36
C LYS A 143 18.28 -17.32 -11.32
N PRO A 144 19.60 -17.57 -11.26
CA PRO A 144 20.16 -18.43 -10.23
C PRO A 144 19.93 -17.85 -8.83
N LEU A 145 19.56 -18.70 -7.87
CA LEU A 145 19.44 -18.30 -6.47
C LEU A 145 20.83 -18.08 -5.88
N PRO A 146 21.05 -16.97 -5.18
CA PRO A 146 22.24 -16.83 -4.35
C PRO A 146 22.29 -17.95 -3.30
N PRO A 147 23.47 -18.36 -2.86
CA PRO A 147 23.58 -19.38 -1.83
C PRO A 147 22.90 -18.93 -0.54
N VAL A 148 22.12 -19.83 0.05
CA VAL A 148 21.54 -19.60 1.39
C VAL A 148 22.71 -19.55 2.38
N PRO A 149 22.83 -18.49 3.20
CA PRO A 149 23.89 -18.40 4.18
C PRO A 149 23.80 -19.58 5.16
N THR A 150 24.85 -20.40 5.21
CA THR A 150 24.97 -21.49 6.19
C THR A 150 25.42 -21.01 7.57
N THR A 151 25.82 -19.73 7.66
CA THR A 151 26.39 -19.10 8.84
C THR A 151 25.36 -18.26 9.58
N GLY A 152 24.27 -18.86 9.99
CA GLY A 152 23.30 -18.14 10.82
C GLY A 152 22.85 -19.06 11.94
N HIS A 153 22.76 -18.53 13.13
CA HIS A 153 22.15 -19.21 14.29
C HIS A 153 20.62 -19.26 14.23
N TRP A 154 20.06 -19.13 12.98
CA TRP A 154 18.63 -19.08 12.74
C TRP A 154 18.10 -20.45 12.38
N SER A 155 17.03 -20.87 13.03
CA SER A 155 16.22 -22.01 12.60
C SER A 155 14.92 -21.52 11.99
N PHE A 156 14.35 -22.31 11.08
CA PHE A 156 13.12 -21.96 10.37
C PHE A 156 12.13 -23.11 10.49
N ARG A 157 10.86 -22.77 10.60
CA ARG A 157 9.77 -23.72 10.40
C ARG A 157 8.63 -23.08 9.63
N SER A 158 7.80 -23.89 9.02
CA SER A 158 6.57 -23.41 8.38
C SER A 158 5.64 -22.77 9.40
N ILE A 159 4.93 -21.75 8.97
CA ILE A 159 3.90 -21.05 9.75
C ILE A 159 2.68 -21.96 9.89
N ALA A 160 2.07 -21.95 11.08
CA ALA A 160 0.82 -22.60 11.38
C ALA A 160 -0.25 -21.58 11.78
N PRO A 161 -1.55 -21.88 11.67
CA PRO A 161 -2.62 -20.99 12.11
C PRO A 161 -2.52 -20.56 13.59
N SER A 162 -1.90 -21.37 14.43
CA SER A 162 -1.64 -21.05 15.84
C SER A 162 -0.61 -19.95 16.05
N ASP A 163 0.12 -19.54 15.04
CA ASP A 163 1.15 -18.50 15.14
C ASP A 163 0.59 -17.07 15.01
N GLU A 164 -0.72 -16.88 14.79
CA GLU A 164 -1.35 -15.56 14.59
C GLU A 164 -0.81 -14.51 15.59
N ALA A 165 -0.85 -14.80 16.88
CA ALA A 165 -0.40 -13.87 17.92
C ALA A 165 1.08 -13.47 17.78
N VAL A 166 1.94 -14.44 17.45
CA VAL A 166 3.39 -14.22 17.28
C VAL A 166 3.66 -13.35 16.05
N LEU A 167 2.96 -13.61 14.94
CA LEU A 167 3.11 -12.82 13.71
C LEU A 167 2.67 -11.36 13.94
N VAL A 168 1.55 -11.15 14.62
CA VAL A 168 1.04 -9.82 14.97
C VAL A 168 2.03 -9.07 15.87
N GLU A 169 2.60 -9.72 16.89
CA GLU A 169 3.58 -9.11 17.79
C GLU A 169 4.85 -8.68 17.08
N ILE A 170 5.41 -9.53 16.20
CA ILE A 170 6.58 -9.19 15.39
C ILE A 170 6.25 -8.01 14.48
N SER A 171 5.07 -8.03 13.82
CA SER A 171 4.64 -6.96 12.92
C SER A 171 4.46 -5.63 13.64
N CYS A 172 3.79 -5.61 14.79
CA CYS A 172 3.62 -4.39 15.60
C CYS A 172 4.97 -3.77 15.96
N ARG A 173 5.96 -4.59 16.36
CA ARG A 173 7.30 -4.09 16.63
C ARG A 173 8.05 -3.63 15.38
N ALA A 174 7.88 -4.34 14.26
CA ALA A 174 8.54 -4.01 13.01
C ALA A 174 8.00 -2.70 12.39
N TYR A 175 6.69 -2.47 12.47
CA TYR A 175 6.04 -1.25 11.95
C TYR A 175 6.11 -0.06 12.90
N ALA A 176 6.44 -0.27 14.19
CA ALA A 176 6.46 0.82 15.16
C ALA A 176 7.38 1.97 14.71
N GLY A 177 6.79 3.16 14.51
CA GLY A 177 7.47 4.37 14.06
C GLY A 177 7.81 4.47 12.57
N TYR A 178 7.27 3.58 11.75
CA TYR A 178 7.34 3.73 10.30
C TYR A 178 6.07 4.42 9.78
N GLU A 179 6.24 5.29 8.79
CA GLU A 179 5.17 6.06 8.17
C GLU A 179 4.13 5.18 7.48
N GLU A 180 4.52 3.97 7.05
CA GLU A 180 3.63 2.98 6.45
C GLU A 180 2.42 2.64 7.33
N GLN A 181 2.53 2.80 8.67
CA GLN A 181 1.37 2.60 9.55
C GLN A 181 0.19 3.55 9.24
N LEU A 182 0.43 4.72 8.62
CA LEU A 182 -0.62 5.64 8.17
C LEU A 182 -1.38 5.14 6.94
N MET A 183 -0.89 4.11 6.28
CA MET A 183 -1.54 3.49 5.12
C MET A 183 -2.51 2.38 5.51
N TRP A 184 -2.46 1.91 6.76
CA TRP A 184 -3.36 0.87 7.24
C TRP A 184 -4.81 1.36 7.39
N PRO A 185 -5.83 0.48 7.17
CA PRO A 185 -7.21 0.88 6.99
C PRO A 185 -7.87 1.60 8.18
N THR A 186 -7.56 1.20 9.41
CA THR A 186 -8.23 1.76 10.59
C THR A 186 -7.34 2.68 11.43
N LEU A 187 -6.03 2.72 11.15
CA LEU A 187 -4.98 3.40 11.93
C LEU A 187 -4.79 2.80 13.34
N ASP A 188 -5.52 1.77 13.68
CA ASP A 188 -5.20 0.87 14.80
C ASP A 188 -4.33 -0.25 14.24
N LEU A 189 -3.01 -0.02 14.26
CA LEU A 189 -2.04 -0.93 13.64
C LEU A 189 -2.18 -2.37 14.14
N ARG A 190 -2.41 -2.57 15.44
CA ARG A 190 -2.57 -3.92 15.99
C ARG A 190 -3.82 -4.61 15.46
N ARG A 191 -4.93 -3.90 15.43
CA ARG A 191 -6.20 -4.41 14.91
C ARG A 191 -6.06 -4.75 13.42
N ASP A 192 -5.54 -3.81 12.64
CA ASP A 192 -5.34 -4.02 11.20
C ASP A 192 -4.42 -5.21 10.89
N LEU A 193 -3.34 -5.36 11.66
CA LEU A 193 -2.43 -6.51 11.53
C LEU A 193 -3.08 -7.83 11.96
N MET A 194 -3.90 -7.82 13.02
CA MET A 194 -4.67 -9.01 13.42
C MET A 194 -5.63 -9.44 12.30
N ASP A 195 -6.37 -8.50 11.74
CA ASP A 195 -7.32 -8.77 10.66
C ASP A 195 -6.58 -9.29 9.41
N TYR A 196 -5.47 -8.65 9.02
CA TYR A 196 -4.64 -9.08 7.89
C TYR A 196 -4.06 -10.49 8.08
N VAL A 197 -3.44 -10.76 9.24
CA VAL A 197 -2.81 -12.06 9.51
C VAL A 197 -3.87 -13.16 9.57
N ARG A 198 -5.00 -12.88 10.24
CA ARG A 198 -6.10 -13.83 10.35
C ARG A 198 -6.71 -14.16 9.00
N ASP A 199 -7.00 -13.15 8.18
CA ASP A 199 -7.51 -13.35 6.84
C ASP A 199 -6.53 -14.17 6.00
N SER A 200 -5.26 -13.82 6.02
CA SER A 200 -4.19 -14.54 5.33
C SER A 200 -4.12 -16.01 5.76
N LEU A 201 -4.18 -16.30 7.06
CA LEU A 201 -4.11 -17.68 7.58
C LEU A 201 -5.38 -18.50 7.32
N SER A 202 -6.54 -17.86 7.23
CA SER A 202 -7.83 -18.51 6.98
C SER A 202 -8.10 -18.79 5.48
N GLY A 203 -7.24 -18.32 4.59
CA GLY A 203 -7.37 -18.50 3.14
C GLY A 203 -8.32 -17.49 2.48
N GLY A 204 -8.26 -16.22 2.94
CA GLY A 204 -8.98 -15.08 2.36
C GLY A 204 -8.66 -14.81 0.89
N GLU A 205 -8.68 -13.55 0.46
CA GLU A 205 -8.50 -13.18 -0.96
C GLU A 205 -7.18 -13.68 -1.57
N GLU A 206 -6.12 -13.75 -0.77
CA GLU A 206 -4.81 -14.29 -1.17
C GLU A 206 -4.51 -15.59 -0.43
N LYS A 207 -4.55 -16.71 -1.16
CA LYS A 207 -4.23 -18.01 -0.59
C LYS A 207 -2.76 -18.10 -0.20
N LEU A 208 -2.47 -18.24 1.11
CA LEU A 208 -1.11 -18.47 1.58
C LEU A 208 -0.55 -19.81 1.09
N ILE A 209 0.73 -19.79 0.73
CA ILE A 209 1.53 -20.99 0.46
C ILE A 209 2.23 -21.37 1.76
N LEU A 210 1.53 -22.11 2.64
CA LEU A 210 2.03 -22.43 3.99
C LEU A 210 3.40 -23.13 3.97
N GLY A 211 3.66 -24.00 2.96
CA GLY A 211 4.95 -24.65 2.77
C GLY A 211 6.09 -23.69 2.45
N ALA A 212 5.78 -22.49 1.95
CA ALA A 212 6.72 -21.42 1.64
C ALA A 212 6.45 -20.15 2.46
N SER A 213 5.84 -20.28 3.63
CA SER A 213 5.66 -19.22 4.61
C SER A 213 6.35 -19.66 5.90
N LEU A 214 7.35 -18.90 6.36
CA LEU A 214 8.30 -19.36 7.37
C LEU A 214 8.36 -18.39 8.57
N LEU A 215 8.52 -18.98 9.76
CA LEU A 215 8.86 -18.30 11.00
C LEU A 215 10.33 -18.59 11.35
N ALA A 216 11.11 -17.55 11.64
CA ALA A 216 12.52 -17.63 11.99
C ALA A 216 12.72 -17.51 13.51
N PHE A 217 13.67 -18.27 14.04
CA PHE A 217 14.00 -18.33 15.45
C PHE A 217 15.48 -18.08 15.72
N ALA A 218 15.77 -17.38 16.83
CA ALA A 218 17.07 -17.35 17.50
C ALA A 218 16.99 -18.24 18.75
N GLY A 219 17.47 -19.47 18.66
CA GLY A 219 17.13 -20.49 19.66
C GLY A 219 15.64 -20.77 19.68
N GLU A 220 14.96 -20.48 20.79
CA GLU A 220 13.50 -20.65 20.93
C GLU A 220 12.72 -19.33 20.69
N VAL A 221 13.39 -18.22 20.51
CA VAL A 221 12.77 -16.90 20.37
C VAL A 221 12.41 -16.64 18.91
N PRO A 222 11.11 -16.38 18.59
CA PRO A 222 10.70 -15.99 17.24
C PRO A 222 11.18 -14.56 16.94
N VAL A 223 11.93 -14.38 15.85
CA VAL A 223 12.64 -13.15 15.52
C VAL A 223 12.22 -12.52 14.19
N GLY A 224 11.47 -13.23 13.40
CA GLY A 224 10.98 -12.72 12.11
C GLY A 224 10.16 -13.75 11.37
N TYR A 225 9.46 -13.32 10.34
CA TYR A 225 8.68 -14.20 9.49
C TYR A 225 8.62 -13.70 8.04
N ILE A 226 8.20 -14.59 7.15
CA ILE A 226 7.86 -14.30 5.76
C ILE A 226 6.56 -15.02 5.40
N LEU A 227 5.65 -14.29 4.76
CA LEU A 227 4.41 -14.85 4.20
C LEU A 227 4.53 -14.87 2.69
N SER A 228 4.13 -15.98 2.09
CA SER A 228 4.04 -16.14 0.64
C SER A 228 2.61 -16.50 0.26
N SER A 229 2.10 -15.90 -0.81
CA SER A 229 0.75 -16.12 -1.33
C SER A 229 0.76 -16.48 -2.80
N LEU A 230 -0.38 -17.01 -3.26
CA LEU A 230 -0.64 -17.27 -4.66
C LEU A 230 -1.83 -16.42 -5.11
N PRO A 231 -1.61 -15.21 -5.61
CA PRO A 231 -2.65 -14.36 -6.17
C PRO A 231 -3.37 -15.00 -7.35
N SER A 232 -4.52 -14.46 -7.74
CA SER A 232 -5.36 -14.96 -8.83
C SER A 232 -4.67 -15.02 -10.19
N ASN A 233 -3.58 -14.26 -10.39
CA ASN A 233 -2.76 -14.31 -11.60
C ASN A 233 -1.85 -15.54 -11.69
N GLY A 234 -1.81 -16.37 -10.64
CA GLY A 234 -1.07 -17.61 -10.56
C GLY A 234 0.43 -17.48 -10.29
N ASN A 235 0.99 -16.27 -10.20
CA ASN A 235 2.40 -16.08 -9.86
C ASN A 235 2.61 -16.02 -8.34
N PRO A 236 3.55 -16.79 -7.77
CA PRO A 236 3.83 -16.72 -6.35
C PRO A 236 4.33 -15.33 -5.94
N TYR A 237 3.96 -14.92 -4.74
CA TYR A 237 4.19 -13.57 -4.27
C TYR A 237 4.63 -13.58 -2.80
N VAL A 238 5.66 -12.79 -2.48
CA VAL A 238 6.06 -12.54 -1.10
C VAL A 238 5.21 -11.40 -0.55
N ALA A 239 4.21 -11.76 0.25
CA ALA A 239 3.20 -10.84 0.77
C ALA A 239 3.70 -10.02 1.96
N SER A 240 4.58 -10.58 2.80
CA SER A 240 5.14 -9.88 3.95
C SER A 240 6.49 -10.45 4.35
N VAL A 241 7.44 -9.57 4.71
CA VAL A 241 8.72 -9.92 5.35
C VAL A 241 8.88 -9.03 6.56
N GLN A 242 8.83 -9.61 7.75
CA GLN A 242 8.95 -8.87 9.00
C GLN A 242 10.08 -9.45 9.86
N VAL A 243 10.92 -8.57 10.39
CA VAL A 243 12.01 -8.94 11.33
C VAL A 243 11.91 -8.02 12.54
N ASP A 244 11.93 -8.64 13.71
CA ASP A 244 11.98 -7.90 14.97
C ASP A 244 13.14 -6.90 14.95
N PRO A 245 12.91 -5.64 15.30
CA PRO A 245 13.93 -4.59 15.30
C PRO A 245 15.24 -4.95 16.01
N ALA A 246 15.18 -5.76 17.07
CA ALA A 246 16.36 -6.20 17.81
C ALA A 246 17.26 -7.14 16.98
N PHE A 247 16.73 -7.77 15.94
CA PHE A 247 17.44 -8.74 15.08
C PHE A 247 17.64 -8.26 13.63
N GLN A 248 17.21 -7.02 13.32
CA GLN A 248 17.48 -6.41 12.01
C GLN A 248 18.98 -6.16 11.82
N GLY A 249 19.42 -6.18 10.54
CA GLY A 249 20.85 -6.01 10.19
C GLY A 249 21.71 -7.24 10.43
N GLN A 250 21.18 -8.32 10.99
CA GLN A 250 21.90 -9.55 11.30
C GLN A 250 21.69 -10.67 10.27
N GLY A 251 21.07 -10.37 9.12
CA GLY A 251 20.88 -11.31 8.01
C GLY A 251 19.60 -12.17 8.08
N VAL A 252 18.76 -12.06 9.11
CA VAL A 252 17.51 -12.84 9.26
C VAL A 252 16.60 -12.69 8.05
N GLY A 253 16.31 -11.46 7.62
CA GLY A 253 15.44 -11.21 6.47
C GLY A 253 15.97 -11.78 5.17
N ARG A 254 17.30 -11.72 4.96
CA ARG A 254 17.94 -12.33 3.79
C ARG A 254 17.85 -13.87 3.82
N ALA A 255 18.06 -14.47 4.97
CA ALA A 255 17.99 -15.92 5.14
C ALA A 255 16.55 -16.41 4.91
N LEU A 256 15.54 -15.73 5.51
CA LEU A 256 14.11 -16.01 5.27
C LEU A 256 13.78 -15.94 3.77
N LEU A 257 14.17 -14.86 3.11
CA LEU A 257 13.85 -14.62 1.70
C LEU A 257 14.48 -15.67 0.78
N LEU A 258 15.74 -16.02 0.99
CA LEU A 258 16.43 -17.04 0.20
C LEU A 258 15.84 -18.44 0.42
N GLN A 259 15.49 -18.78 1.67
CA GLN A 259 14.83 -20.05 1.97
C GLN A 259 13.49 -20.16 1.27
N VAL A 260 12.65 -19.10 1.37
CA VAL A 260 11.35 -19.06 0.72
C VAL A 260 11.45 -19.08 -0.80
N LEU A 261 12.38 -18.36 -1.40
CA LEU A 261 12.61 -18.42 -2.85
C LEU A 261 13.00 -19.83 -3.30
N SER A 262 13.76 -20.57 -2.49
CA SER A 262 14.08 -21.97 -2.77
C SER A 262 12.84 -22.86 -2.77
N GLU A 263 11.98 -22.71 -1.75
CA GLU A 263 10.71 -23.44 -1.65
C GLU A 263 9.74 -23.09 -2.78
N LEU A 264 9.56 -21.78 -3.07
CA LEU A 264 8.70 -21.32 -4.15
C LEU A 264 9.17 -21.81 -5.51
N ARG A 265 10.48 -21.85 -5.74
CA ARG A 265 11.03 -22.39 -6.99
C ARG A 265 10.82 -23.89 -7.14
N ALA A 266 10.88 -24.64 -6.05
CA ALA A 266 10.56 -26.07 -6.07
C ALA A 266 9.09 -26.33 -6.40
N LEU A 267 8.19 -25.50 -5.89
CA LEU A 267 6.73 -25.58 -6.12
C LEU A 267 6.30 -25.00 -7.47
N TYR A 268 6.96 -23.94 -7.92
CA TYR A 268 6.58 -23.13 -9.11
C TYR A 268 7.81 -22.83 -9.99
N PRO A 269 8.44 -23.85 -10.61
CA PRO A 269 9.76 -23.72 -11.26
C PRO A 269 9.78 -22.80 -12.49
N ALA A 270 8.64 -22.57 -13.15
CA ALA A 270 8.53 -21.76 -14.36
C ALA A 270 7.96 -20.35 -14.09
N GLN A 271 7.70 -20.00 -12.83
CA GLN A 271 7.04 -18.75 -12.49
C GLN A 271 8.00 -17.79 -11.79
N ASP A 272 7.85 -16.51 -12.12
CA ASP A 272 8.54 -15.43 -11.42
C ASP A 272 7.91 -15.23 -10.03
N VAL A 273 8.74 -14.84 -9.05
CA VAL A 273 8.26 -14.53 -7.70
C VAL A 273 8.15 -13.02 -7.56
N GLY A 274 6.94 -12.52 -7.29
CA GLY A 274 6.68 -11.09 -7.08
C GLY A 274 6.88 -10.65 -5.64
N LEU A 275 7.18 -9.39 -5.44
CA LEU A 275 6.97 -8.63 -4.19
C LEU A 275 6.83 -7.15 -4.49
N THR A 276 6.27 -6.41 -3.52
CA THR A 276 6.19 -4.96 -3.56
C THR A 276 6.82 -4.36 -2.31
N TYR A 277 7.50 -3.24 -2.47
CA TYR A 277 8.01 -2.47 -1.35
C TYR A 277 7.76 -0.97 -1.55
N VAL A 278 7.73 -0.20 -0.48
CA VAL A 278 7.67 1.26 -0.53
C VAL A 278 9.09 1.77 -0.83
N ARG A 279 9.24 2.66 -1.83
CA ARG A 279 10.55 3.18 -2.29
C ARG A 279 11.38 3.78 -1.15
N GLN A 280 10.72 4.42 -0.18
CA GLN A 280 11.34 4.99 1.00
C GLN A 280 11.90 3.93 1.96
N ASN A 281 11.44 2.69 1.88
CA ASN A 281 11.98 1.58 2.66
C ASN A 281 13.36 1.14 2.12
N VAL A 282 14.37 1.97 2.38
CA VAL A 282 15.75 1.77 1.88
C VAL A 282 16.32 0.42 2.34
N ARG A 283 15.96 -0.04 3.55
CA ARG A 283 16.44 -1.33 4.08
C ARG A 283 15.80 -2.51 3.36
N GLY A 284 14.48 -2.46 3.15
CA GLY A 284 13.76 -3.46 2.36
C GLY A 284 14.30 -3.51 0.94
N ARG A 285 14.45 -2.35 0.28
CA ARG A 285 15.05 -2.24 -1.04
C ARG A 285 16.43 -2.91 -1.10
N ALA A 286 17.35 -2.53 -0.19
CA ALA A 286 18.69 -3.09 -0.15
C ALA A 286 18.68 -4.62 0.04
N LEU A 287 17.74 -5.13 0.85
CA LEU A 287 17.52 -6.58 1.00
C LEU A 287 17.14 -7.23 -0.33
N TYR A 288 16.10 -6.71 -1.00
CA TYR A 288 15.57 -7.29 -2.24
C TYR A 288 16.57 -7.18 -3.40
N ASP A 289 17.22 -6.04 -3.56
CA ASP A 289 18.30 -5.82 -4.53
C ASP A 289 19.46 -6.82 -4.30
N SER A 290 19.84 -7.06 -3.02
CA SER A 290 20.93 -7.98 -2.66
C SER A 290 20.64 -9.45 -2.98
N VAL A 291 19.36 -9.82 -3.05
CA VAL A 291 18.91 -11.16 -3.43
C VAL A 291 18.74 -11.26 -4.94
N GLY A 292 18.47 -10.15 -5.61
CA GLY A 292 18.40 -10.07 -7.06
C GLY A 292 16.99 -9.85 -7.61
N PHE A 293 16.08 -9.30 -6.83
CA PHE A 293 14.81 -8.79 -7.35
C PHE A 293 15.03 -7.62 -8.31
N GLU A 294 14.20 -7.52 -9.33
CA GLU A 294 14.26 -6.51 -10.38
C GLU A 294 12.95 -5.73 -10.44
N PRO A 295 12.99 -4.39 -10.51
CA PRO A 295 11.76 -3.59 -10.64
C PRO A 295 10.99 -3.94 -11.92
N LEU A 296 9.66 -4.02 -11.81
CA LEU A 296 8.80 -4.12 -12.98
C LEU A 296 8.78 -2.78 -13.73
N PRO A 297 8.69 -2.82 -15.07
CA PRO A 297 8.41 -1.63 -15.88
C PRO A 297 7.13 -0.91 -15.42
N ALA A 298 7.09 0.41 -15.59
CA ALA A 298 5.98 1.24 -15.11
C ALA A 298 4.61 0.79 -15.66
N GLU A 299 4.57 0.32 -16.90
CA GLU A 299 3.37 -0.20 -17.56
C GLU A 299 2.86 -1.54 -17.00
N GLN A 300 3.69 -2.25 -16.23
CA GLN A 300 3.35 -3.49 -15.53
C GLN A 300 3.05 -3.28 -14.05
N ARG A 301 3.00 -2.04 -13.61
CA ARG A 301 2.70 -1.67 -12.23
C ARG A 301 1.37 -2.29 -11.79
N ARG A 302 1.36 -2.88 -10.59
CA ARG A 302 0.20 -3.58 -10.00
C ARG A 302 -0.28 -2.93 -8.72
N THR A 303 0.53 -2.06 -8.13
CA THR A 303 0.24 -1.43 -6.84
C THR A 303 0.07 0.07 -6.96
N VAL A 304 -0.64 0.61 -6.00
CA VAL A 304 -1.00 2.03 -5.90
C VAL A 304 -0.19 2.67 -4.79
N GLY A 305 0.51 3.76 -5.10
CA GLY A 305 1.19 4.56 -4.10
C GLY A 305 0.25 5.45 -3.30
N SER A 306 0.82 6.22 -2.37
CA SER A 306 0.07 7.13 -1.49
C SER A 306 0.80 8.44 -1.29
N TRP A 307 0.03 9.49 -1.04
CA TRP A 307 0.51 10.80 -0.59
C TRP A 307 0.13 10.98 0.87
N LEU A 308 1.09 11.28 1.71
CA LEU A 308 0.88 11.49 3.15
C LEU A 308 1.23 12.93 3.55
N SER A 309 0.37 13.56 4.32
CA SER A 309 0.63 14.91 4.84
C SER A 309 1.81 14.90 5.82
N ARG A 310 2.77 15.81 5.66
CA ARG A 310 3.90 15.99 6.60
C ARG A 310 3.42 16.23 8.03
N LYS A 311 2.29 16.91 8.21
CA LYS A 311 1.71 17.14 9.55
C LYS A 311 1.27 15.83 10.21
N ALA A 312 0.69 14.91 9.45
CA ALA A 312 0.32 13.59 9.95
C ALA A 312 1.58 12.75 10.27
N LEU A 313 2.60 12.81 9.43
CA LEU A 313 3.87 12.10 9.66
C LEU A 313 4.55 12.53 10.97
N VAL A 314 4.56 13.84 11.27
CA VAL A 314 5.16 14.38 12.51
C VAL A 314 4.35 14.02 13.75
N SER A 315 3.04 13.75 13.62
CA SER A 315 2.18 13.37 14.76
C SER A 315 2.33 11.91 15.19
N LEU A 316 3.05 11.09 14.42
CA LEU A 316 3.38 9.73 14.83
C LEU A 316 4.23 9.70 16.11
N PRO A 317 4.02 8.73 17.02
CA PRO A 317 4.86 8.59 18.20
C PRO A 317 6.33 8.45 17.81
N GLN A 318 7.13 9.47 18.14
CA GLN A 318 8.55 9.52 17.77
C GLN A 318 9.42 8.49 18.52
N SER A 319 8.89 7.76 19.48
CA SER A 319 9.65 6.79 20.30
C SER A 319 10.29 5.65 19.50
N SER A 320 10.14 5.65 18.18
CA SER A 320 10.62 4.58 17.33
C SER A 320 11.02 4.97 15.91
N VAL A 321 11.11 6.26 15.57
CA VAL A 321 11.65 6.66 14.25
C VAL A 321 13.11 6.25 14.19
N LYS A 322 13.37 5.11 13.54
CA LYS A 322 14.76 4.68 13.30
C LYS A 322 15.34 5.53 12.17
N PRO A 323 16.55 6.09 12.31
CA PRO A 323 17.24 6.75 11.22
C PRO A 323 17.46 5.74 10.08
N GLY A 324 16.90 6.00 8.93
CA GLY A 324 17.01 5.11 7.76
C GLY A 324 15.97 5.38 6.67
N TRP A 325 15.01 6.23 6.94
CA TRP A 325 14.17 6.85 5.92
C TRP A 325 14.91 8.13 5.50
N GLY A 326 15.44 8.13 4.30
CA GLY A 326 16.36 9.17 3.85
C GLY A 326 15.70 10.54 3.82
N GLU A 327 16.33 11.52 4.45
CA GLU A 327 16.10 12.94 4.24
C GLU A 327 16.46 13.41 2.82
N ASN A 328 16.83 12.51 1.94
CA ASN A 328 17.27 12.81 0.57
C ASN A 328 16.15 12.49 -0.41
N GLY A 329 15.19 13.40 -0.49
CA GLY A 329 14.31 13.55 -1.64
C GLY A 329 14.96 14.51 -2.64
N GLU A 330 16.02 14.08 -3.34
CA GLU A 330 16.44 14.60 -4.63
C GLU A 330 16.27 13.52 -5.71
#